data_5f510b65b580827877f9838bc01b129e
#
_entry.id   5f510b65b580827877f9838bc01b129e
#
_cell.length_a   1.000
_cell.length_b   1.000
_cell.length_c   1.000
_cell.angle_alpha   90.00
_cell.angle_beta   90.00
_cell.angle_gamma   90.00
#
_symmetry.space_group_name_H-M   'P 1'
#
loop_
_entity.id
_entity.type
_entity.pdbx_description
1 polymer ?
#
loop_
_entity_poly.entity_id
_entity_poly.type
_entity_poly.pdbx_seq_one_letter_code
_entity_poly.pdbx_strand_id
1 'polypeptide(L)'
;MNHHYCPLCYAEIPIGSQICPACGRDIEAWERNTPYFDRLVWALRNPHSEVRMGAILSLQNQGRAEAAVPLAECALQSDVDVVQGLAVVEAITRLPNGAEKLQALSLLEKHPAHSVREAARQQRLLLGKED
;
A
#
# COMPACT_ATOMS: atom_id res chain seq x y z
N MET A 1 14.71 -9.90 -14.46
CA MET A 1 14.15 -8.75 -15.20
C MET A 1 15.16 -7.61 -15.24
N ASN A 2 15.30 -6.97 -16.38
CA ASN A 2 16.28 -5.89 -16.54
C ASN A 2 15.68 -4.50 -16.40
N HIS A 3 14.42 -4.43 -15.98
CA HIS A 3 13.69 -3.16 -15.87
C HIS A 3 12.92 -3.09 -14.58
N HIS A 4 12.76 -1.88 -14.09
CA HIS A 4 11.84 -1.57 -13.00
C HIS A 4 11.24 -0.19 -13.29
N TYR A 5 10.40 0.29 -12.38
CA TYR A 5 9.71 1.57 -12.59
C TYR A 5 10.32 2.66 -11.73
N CYS A 6 10.47 3.84 -12.32
CA CYS A 6 10.90 5.01 -11.55
C CYS A 6 9.86 5.31 -10.48
N PRO A 7 10.25 5.44 -9.20
CA PRO A 7 9.29 5.74 -8.13
C PRO A 7 8.69 7.14 -8.23
N LEU A 8 9.27 8.02 -9.03
CA LEU A 8 8.86 9.42 -9.09
C LEU A 8 8.00 9.75 -10.31
N CYS A 9 8.31 9.19 -11.48
CA CYS A 9 7.53 9.41 -12.70
C CYS A 9 6.81 8.17 -13.21
N TYR A 10 7.10 7.00 -12.64
CA TYR A 10 6.49 5.70 -12.93
C TYR A 10 6.83 5.12 -14.30
N ALA A 11 7.75 5.70 -15.03
CA ALA A 11 8.21 5.15 -16.31
C ALA A 11 9.01 3.88 -16.10
N GLU A 12 8.90 2.93 -17.02
CA GLU A 12 9.77 1.74 -17.01
C GLU A 12 11.18 2.15 -17.37
N ILE A 13 12.16 1.77 -16.54
CA ILE A 13 13.54 2.15 -16.67
C ILE A 13 14.45 0.94 -16.41
N PRO A 14 15.71 0.98 -16.91
CA PRO A 14 16.65 -0.10 -16.59
C PRO A 14 16.90 -0.24 -15.10
N ILE A 15 17.01 -1.49 -14.63
CA ILE A 15 17.34 -1.79 -13.24
C ILE A 15 18.68 -1.15 -12.90
N GLY A 16 18.75 -0.53 -11.72
CA GLY A 16 19.97 0.11 -11.25
C GLY A 16 20.16 1.53 -11.76
N SER A 17 19.18 2.11 -12.44
CA SER A 17 19.24 3.50 -12.86
C SER A 17 19.38 4.41 -11.65
N GLN A 18 20.48 5.15 -11.59
CA GLN A 18 20.73 6.13 -10.53
C GLN A 18 19.93 7.39 -10.78
N ILE A 19 19.90 7.83 -12.02
CA ILE A 19 19.10 8.98 -12.48
C ILE A 19 18.11 8.43 -13.50
N CYS A 20 16.84 8.82 -13.35
CA CYS A 20 15.79 8.36 -14.25
C CYS A 20 16.01 8.96 -15.66
N PRO A 21 16.16 8.12 -16.70
CA PRO A 21 16.34 8.64 -18.06
C PRO A 21 15.08 9.32 -18.61
N ALA A 22 13.91 9.06 -18.02
CA ALA A 22 12.66 9.66 -18.47
C ALA A 22 12.38 11.03 -17.83
N CYS A 23 12.54 11.17 -16.51
CA CYS A 23 12.23 12.42 -15.82
C CYS A 23 13.44 13.20 -15.34
N GLY A 24 14.62 12.62 -15.37
CA GLY A 24 15.86 13.28 -15.00
C GLY A 24 16.12 13.41 -13.49
N ARG A 25 15.24 12.89 -12.65
CA ARG A 25 15.41 12.99 -11.21
C ARG A 25 16.42 11.97 -10.69
N ASP A 26 17.09 12.32 -9.60
CA ASP A 26 18.07 11.43 -8.95
C ASP A 26 17.33 10.49 -8.00
N ILE A 27 17.10 9.26 -8.47
CA ILE A 27 16.39 8.23 -7.71
C ILE A 27 17.18 7.83 -6.48
N GLU A 28 18.49 7.66 -6.64
CA GLU A 28 19.37 7.24 -5.54
C GLU A 28 19.37 8.25 -4.39
N ALA A 29 19.43 9.55 -4.72
CA ALA A 29 19.36 10.60 -3.72
C ALA A 29 18.02 10.60 -2.99
N TRP A 30 16.92 10.42 -3.75
CA TRP A 30 15.59 10.32 -3.14
C TRP A 30 15.52 9.14 -2.17
N GLU A 31 16.03 7.98 -2.56
CA GLU A 31 16.02 6.79 -1.70
C GLU A 31 16.84 7.00 -0.43
N ARG A 32 18.02 7.63 -0.55
CA ARG A 32 18.87 7.92 0.61
C ARG A 32 18.20 8.88 1.59
N ASN A 33 17.45 9.84 1.07
CA ASN A 33 16.87 10.91 1.88
C ASN A 33 15.45 10.61 2.37
N THR A 34 14.86 9.49 1.94
CA THR A 34 13.49 9.11 2.30
C THR A 34 13.53 7.81 3.09
N PRO A 35 13.04 7.79 4.35
CA PRO A 35 13.00 6.57 5.14
C PRO A 35 12.25 5.45 4.43
N TYR A 36 12.65 4.21 4.69
CA TYR A 36 12.09 3.04 4.01
C TYR A 36 10.57 2.97 4.11
N PHE A 37 10.02 3.19 5.31
CA PHE A 37 8.56 3.21 5.52
C PHE A 37 7.88 4.23 4.58
N ASP A 38 8.44 5.43 4.50
CA ASP A 38 7.86 6.49 3.67
C ASP A 38 7.95 6.15 2.19
N ARG A 39 9.02 5.47 1.77
CA ARG A 39 9.15 4.99 0.39
C ARG A 39 8.09 3.93 0.06
N LEU A 40 7.78 3.06 1.01
CA LEU A 40 6.72 2.06 0.83
C LEU A 40 5.34 2.70 0.72
N VAL A 41 5.04 3.67 1.60
CA VAL A 41 3.78 4.41 1.54
C VAL A 41 3.66 5.15 0.20
N TRP A 42 4.76 5.75 -0.27
CA TRP A 42 4.78 6.42 -1.57
C TRP A 42 4.49 5.43 -2.70
N ALA A 43 5.06 4.22 -2.63
CA ALA A 43 4.87 3.18 -3.65
C ALA A 43 3.41 2.72 -3.78
N LEU A 44 2.59 2.93 -2.76
CA LEU A 44 1.15 2.62 -2.83
C LEU A 44 0.41 3.49 -3.85
N ARG A 45 1.00 4.60 -4.27
CA ARG A 45 0.44 5.51 -5.29
C ARG A 45 0.83 5.12 -6.71
N ASN A 46 1.74 4.16 -6.85
CA ASN A 46 2.26 3.76 -8.15
C ASN A 46 1.14 3.17 -9.00
N PRO A 47 1.02 3.55 -10.30
CA PRO A 47 0.00 3.00 -11.18
C PRO A 47 0.20 1.54 -11.53
N HIS A 48 1.39 0.99 -11.30
CA HIS A 48 1.69 -0.41 -11.60
C HIS A 48 1.29 -1.31 -10.44
N SER A 49 0.39 -2.26 -10.71
CA SER A 49 -0.19 -3.13 -9.70
C SER A 49 0.87 -3.94 -8.94
N GLU A 50 1.89 -4.45 -9.64
CA GLU A 50 2.95 -5.25 -9.02
C GLU A 50 3.79 -4.42 -8.03
N VAL A 51 3.99 -3.13 -8.31
CA VAL A 51 4.72 -2.24 -7.40
C VAL A 51 3.89 -2.02 -6.13
N ARG A 52 2.60 -1.74 -6.29
CA ARG A 52 1.69 -1.58 -5.14
C ARG A 52 1.65 -2.85 -4.30
N MET A 53 1.54 -4.02 -4.94
CA MET A 53 1.48 -5.29 -4.19
C MET A 53 2.74 -5.52 -3.37
N GLY A 54 3.91 -5.23 -3.95
CA GLY A 54 5.18 -5.33 -3.22
C GLY A 54 5.19 -4.44 -1.98
N ALA A 55 4.70 -3.20 -2.12
CA ALA A 55 4.62 -2.27 -1.00
C ALA A 55 3.63 -2.75 0.07
N ILE A 56 2.47 -3.28 -0.34
CA ILE A 56 1.47 -3.82 0.59
C ILE A 56 2.08 -4.93 1.44
N LEU A 57 2.76 -5.88 0.81
CA LEU A 57 3.38 -7.01 1.53
C LEU A 57 4.51 -6.55 2.45
N SER A 58 5.32 -5.59 2.01
CA SER A 58 6.40 -5.05 2.82
C SER A 58 5.88 -4.29 4.04
N LEU A 59 4.82 -3.51 3.87
CA LEU A 59 4.17 -2.79 4.98
C LEU A 59 3.53 -3.76 5.96
N GLN A 60 2.93 -4.83 5.46
CA GLN A 60 2.40 -5.90 6.31
C GLN A 60 3.51 -6.49 7.18
N ASN A 61 4.65 -6.79 6.58
CA ASN A 61 5.77 -7.40 7.29
C ASN A 61 6.41 -6.45 8.31
N GLN A 62 6.41 -5.16 8.05
CA GLN A 62 6.91 -4.18 9.01
C GLN A 62 6.01 -4.06 10.24
N GLY A 63 4.70 -4.24 10.07
CA GLY A 63 3.77 -4.26 11.19
C GLY A 63 3.57 -2.93 11.90
N ARG A 64 3.72 -1.79 11.21
CA ARG A 64 3.54 -0.48 11.82
C ARG A 64 2.09 -0.01 11.65
N ALA A 65 1.47 0.43 12.76
CA ALA A 65 0.08 0.88 12.76
C ALA A 65 -0.16 2.03 11.79
N GLU A 66 0.83 2.88 11.59
CA GLU A 66 0.73 4.06 10.71
C GLU A 66 0.49 3.68 9.24
N ALA A 67 0.73 2.43 8.85
CA ALA A 67 0.48 1.95 7.50
C ALA A 67 -1.00 1.70 7.20
N ALA A 68 -1.84 1.58 8.22
CA ALA A 68 -3.22 1.14 8.05
C ALA A 68 -4.03 2.05 7.11
N VAL A 69 -4.08 3.33 7.39
CA VAL A 69 -4.86 4.28 6.59
C VAL A 69 -4.31 4.43 5.16
N PRO A 70 -2.99 4.58 4.95
CA PRO A 70 -2.45 4.60 3.59
C PRO A 70 -2.79 3.33 2.78
N LEU A 71 -2.78 2.15 3.42
CA LEU A 71 -3.17 0.90 2.77
C LEU A 71 -4.64 0.94 2.33
N ALA A 72 -5.53 1.40 3.20
CA ALA A 72 -6.95 1.53 2.88
C ALA A 72 -7.17 2.50 1.71
N GLU A 73 -6.50 3.64 1.74
CA GLU A 73 -6.58 4.62 0.66
C GLU A 73 -6.10 4.05 -0.68
N CYS A 74 -5.05 3.24 -0.65
CA CYS A 74 -4.54 2.55 -1.84
C CYS A 74 -5.64 1.67 -2.47
N ALA A 75 -6.33 0.86 -1.66
CA ALA A 75 -7.38 -0.02 -2.13
C ALA A 75 -8.56 0.78 -2.70
N LEU A 76 -8.89 1.92 -2.11
CA LEU A 76 -9.98 2.76 -2.59
C LEU A 76 -9.64 3.46 -3.91
N GLN A 77 -8.39 3.87 -4.10
CA GLN A 77 -7.93 4.50 -5.34
C GLN A 77 -7.83 3.51 -6.49
N SER A 78 -7.45 2.26 -6.20
CA SER A 78 -7.32 1.19 -7.19
C SER A 78 -8.47 0.20 -7.04
N ASP A 79 -9.70 0.71 -7.01
CA ASP A 79 -10.89 -0.02 -6.59
C ASP A 79 -11.33 -1.12 -7.56
N VAL A 80 -10.83 -1.13 -8.79
CA VAL A 80 -11.12 -2.19 -9.75
C VAL A 80 -10.28 -3.45 -9.49
N ASP A 81 -9.21 -3.33 -8.73
CA ASP A 81 -8.34 -4.46 -8.39
C ASP A 81 -8.82 -5.10 -7.08
N VAL A 82 -9.80 -5.99 -7.20
CA VAL A 82 -10.41 -6.63 -6.04
C VAL A 82 -9.43 -7.56 -5.32
N VAL A 83 -8.59 -8.27 -6.06
CA VAL A 83 -7.57 -9.15 -5.47
C VAL A 83 -6.62 -8.35 -4.59
N GLN A 84 -6.16 -7.22 -5.09
CA GLN A 84 -5.28 -6.32 -4.32
C GLN A 84 -6.02 -5.71 -3.12
N GLY A 85 -7.30 -5.36 -3.31
CA GLY A 85 -8.15 -4.87 -2.21
C GLY A 85 -8.23 -5.87 -1.06
N LEU A 86 -8.38 -7.16 -1.38
CA LEU A 86 -8.39 -8.21 -0.36
C LEU A 86 -7.02 -8.37 0.31
N ALA A 87 -5.94 -8.23 -0.46
CA ALA A 87 -4.58 -8.25 0.10
C ALA A 87 -4.37 -7.09 1.08
N VAL A 88 -4.95 -5.93 0.80
CA VAL A 88 -4.91 -4.78 1.71
C VAL A 88 -5.64 -5.09 3.02
N VAL A 89 -6.83 -5.70 2.95
CA VAL A 89 -7.55 -6.10 4.17
C VAL A 89 -6.70 -7.05 5.00
N GLU A 90 -6.08 -8.05 4.36
CA GLU A 90 -5.21 -9.00 5.05
C GLU A 90 -4.02 -8.29 5.71
N ALA A 91 -3.40 -7.36 5.00
CA ALA A 91 -2.26 -6.59 5.54
C ALA A 91 -2.68 -5.78 6.77
N ILE A 92 -3.82 -5.09 6.70
CA ILE A 92 -4.35 -4.29 7.81
C ILE A 92 -4.67 -5.19 9.00
N THR A 93 -5.23 -6.38 8.76
CA THR A 93 -5.56 -7.35 9.81
C THR A 93 -4.34 -7.72 10.63
N ARG A 94 -3.17 -7.75 10.03
CA ARG A 94 -1.91 -8.11 10.68
C ARG A 94 -1.21 -6.95 11.39
N LEU A 95 -1.74 -5.74 11.25
CA LEU A 95 -1.18 -4.57 11.93
C LEU A 95 -1.68 -4.53 13.38
N PRO A 96 -0.98 -3.80 14.26
CA PRO A 96 -1.42 -3.65 15.67
C PRO A 96 -2.82 -3.07 15.76
N ASN A 97 -3.59 -3.54 16.72
CA ASN A 97 -4.92 -3.01 16.99
C ASN A 97 -4.81 -1.58 17.50
N GLY A 98 -5.77 -0.73 17.13
CA GLY A 98 -5.80 0.66 17.54
C GLY A 98 -6.66 1.50 16.63
N ALA A 99 -6.59 2.81 16.84
CA ALA A 99 -7.43 3.78 16.12
C ALA A 99 -7.18 3.76 14.61
N GLU A 100 -5.93 3.66 14.19
CA GLU A 100 -5.58 3.65 12.76
C GLU A 100 -6.18 2.44 12.06
N LYS A 101 -6.09 1.26 12.69
CA LYS A 101 -6.64 0.03 12.13
C LYS A 101 -8.17 0.11 12.01
N LEU A 102 -8.84 0.60 13.04
CA LEU A 102 -10.30 0.80 13.00
C LEU A 102 -10.71 1.77 11.91
N GLN A 103 -10.00 2.89 11.80
CA GLN A 103 -10.27 3.89 10.77
C GLN A 103 -10.10 3.30 9.37
N ALA A 104 -9.03 2.54 9.16
CA ALA A 104 -8.74 1.91 7.87
C ALA A 104 -9.83 0.91 7.47
N LEU A 105 -10.25 0.06 8.40
CA LEU A 105 -11.31 -0.91 8.14
C LEU A 105 -12.64 -0.22 7.84
N SER A 106 -12.94 0.87 8.56
CA SER A 106 -14.15 1.66 8.30
C SER A 106 -14.14 2.29 6.91
N LEU A 107 -12.98 2.76 6.45
CA LEU A 107 -12.83 3.28 5.09
C LEU A 107 -13.11 2.20 4.05
N LEU A 108 -12.62 0.99 4.28
CA LEU A 108 -12.79 -0.12 3.34
C LEU A 108 -14.22 -0.66 3.29
N GLU A 109 -15.05 -0.39 4.29
CA GLU A 109 -16.47 -0.71 4.23
C GLU A 109 -17.22 0.16 3.20
N LYS A 110 -16.56 1.16 2.64
CA LYS A 110 -17.09 2.00 1.56
C LYS A 110 -16.59 1.58 0.18
N HIS A 111 -15.79 0.51 0.12
CA HIS A 111 -15.23 0.02 -1.14
C HIS A 111 -16.35 -0.47 -2.07
N PRO A 112 -16.26 -0.23 -3.39
CA PRO A 112 -17.32 -0.67 -4.32
C PRO A 112 -17.47 -2.19 -4.44
N ALA A 113 -16.40 -2.97 -4.18
CA ALA A 113 -16.48 -4.43 -4.26
C ALA A 113 -17.04 -5.01 -2.97
N HIS A 114 -18.09 -5.82 -3.10
CA HIS A 114 -18.75 -6.46 -1.96
C HIS A 114 -17.78 -7.31 -1.12
N SER A 115 -16.91 -8.09 -1.78
CA SER A 115 -15.96 -8.97 -1.07
C SER A 115 -15.00 -8.17 -0.18
N VAL A 116 -14.55 -7.01 -0.65
CA VAL A 116 -13.65 -6.14 0.13
C VAL A 116 -14.41 -5.53 1.31
N ARG A 117 -15.61 -5.00 1.06
CA ARG A 117 -16.45 -4.45 2.14
C ARG A 117 -16.72 -5.46 3.24
N GLU A 118 -17.09 -6.67 2.84
CA GLU A 118 -17.47 -7.72 3.80
C GLU A 118 -16.24 -8.19 4.59
N ALA A 119 -15.09 -8.35 3.93
CA ALA A 119 -13.85 -8.74 4.62
C ALA A 119 -13.46 -7.68 5.66
N ALA A 120 -13.55 -6.40 5.30
CA ALA A 120 -13.22 -5.31 6.21
C ALA A 120 -14.21 -5.26 7.39
N ARG A 121 -15.50 -5.44 7.10
CA ARG A 121 -16.56 -5.44 8.12
C ARG A 121 -16.34 -6.55 9.15
N GLN A 122 -16.02 -7.75 8.68
CA GLN A 122 -15.78 -8.88 9.58
C GLN A 122 -14.60 -8.61 10.50
N GLN A 123 -13.51 -8.05 9.98
CA GLN A 123 -12.35 -7.72 10.81
C GLN A 123 -12.67 -6.63 11.82
N ARG A 124 -13.44 -5.61 11.42
CA ARG A 124 -13.83 -4.55 12.34
C ARG A 124 -14.70 -5.09 13.48
N LEU A 125 -15.61 -6.01 13.17
CA LEU A 125 -16.47 -6.62 14.18
C LEU A 125 -15.67 -7.47 15.18
N LEU A 126 -14.63 -8.15 14.69
CA LEU A 126 -13.75 -8.93 15.56
C LEU A 126 -13.00 -8.04 16.55
N LEU A 127 -12.58 -6.86 16.12
CA LEU A 127 -11.91 -5.90 17.01
C LEU A 127 -12.84 -5.43 18.13
N GLY A 128 -14.12 -5.22 17.82
CA GLY A 128 -15.10 -4.84 18.83
C GLY A 128 -15.34 -5.92 19.88
N LYS A 129 -15.12 -7.19 19.55
CA LYS A 129 -15.31 -8.31 20.46
C LYS A 129 -14.11 -8.56 21.38
N GLU A 130 -12.96 -8.01 21.05
CA GLU A 130 -11.74 -8.18 21.84
C GLU A 130 -11.63 -7.20 23.02
N ASP A 131 -12.51 -6.25 23.09
CA ASP A 131 -12.55 -5.24 24.18
C ASP A 131 -13.21 -5.77 25.46
#